data_2e6c699d00be20c382b544dd9cad2be0
#
_entry.id   2e6c699d00be20c382b544dd9cad2be0
#
_cell.length_a   1.000
_cell.length_b   1.000
_cell.length_c   1.000
_cell.angle_alpha   90.00
_cell.angle_beta   90.00
_cell.angle_gamma   90.00
#
_symmetry.space_group_name_H-M   'P 1'
#
loop_
_entity.id
_entity.type
_entity.pdbx_description
1 polymer ?
#
loop_
_entity_poly.entity_id
_entity_poly.type
_entity_poly.pdbx_seq_one_letter_code
_entity_poly.pdbx_strand_id
1 'polypeptide(L)'
;ADFIVVEGPKAGGHLGFSNEQLAHMDAINFDGEIRQIIDCKKEYEQRYQKNIPVIVAGGIFDQKDISHALDLGADGVQIASRFVATEECDASEAYKEAYIHASEENIEIIQSPVGMPGRALRNKFIDRVKRAKLPVRKCYNCLEKCNPAKVPYCITRALIDAVKGDV
;
A
#
# COMPACT_ATOMS: atom_id res chain seq x y z
N ALA A 1 4.82 21.05 4.46
CA ALA A 1 3.87 20.14 3.83
C ALA A 1 2.52 20.83 3.67
N ASP A 2 1.69 20.36 2.73
CA ASP A 2 0.32 20.85 2.54
C ASP A 2 -0.68 19.92 3.23
N PHE A 3 -0.35 18.65 3.33
CA PHE A 3 -1.02 17.64 4.14
C PHE A 3 -0.06 16.47 4.42
N ILE A 4 -0.44 15.59 5.32
CA ILE A 4 0.32 14.38 5.68
C ILE A 4 -0.59 13.17 5.46
N VAL A 5 -0.10 12.14 4.77
CA VAL A 5 -0.75 10.83 4.72
C VAL A 5 0.03 9.88 5.61
N VAL A 6 -0.64 9.30 6.61
CA VAL A 6 -0.07 8.31 7.53
C VAL A 6 -0.60 6.94 7.12
N GLU A 7 0.28 6.11 6.59
CA GLU A 7 -0.10 4.80 6.09
C GLU A 7 0.27 3.69 7.07
N GLY A 8 -0.74 2.94 7.51
CA GLY A 8 -0.61 1.89 8.51
C GLY A 8 -0.11 0.55 7.97
N PRO A 9 0.20 -0.39 8.87
CA PRO A 9 0.75 -1.71 8.51
C PRO A 9 -0.20 -2.60 7.72
N LYS A 10 -1.49 -2.28 7.68
CA LYS A 10 -2.51 -3.00 6.89
C LYS A 10 -2.68 -2.49 5.46
N ALA A 11 -1.87 -1.53 5.01
CA ALA A 11 -1.91 -1.02 3.65
C ALA A 11 -1.60 -2.10 2.59
N GLY A 12 -2.10 -1.91 1.38
CA GLY A 12 -1.72 -2.68 0.20
C GLY A 12 -0.49 -2.10 -0.50
N GLY A 13 0.16 -2.88 -1.36
CA GLY A 13 1.35 -2.42 -2.06
C GLY A 13 2.58 -2.30 -1.16
N HIS A 14 3.46 -1.32 -1.42
CA HIS A 14 4.69 -1.14 -0.66
C HIS A 14 4.44 -0.65 0.76
N LEU A 15 5.15 -1.23 1.72
CA LEU A 15 4.96 -0.98 3.15
C LEU A 15 6.20 -0.30 3.73
N GLY A 16 5.98 0.76 4.51
CA GLY A 16 7.02 1.48 5.25
C GLY A 16 7.50 0.77 6.53
N PHE A 17 7.27 -0.53 6.64
CA PHE A 17 7.58 -1.37 7.80
C PHE A 17 8.59 -2.45 7.43
N SER A 18 9.39 -2.92 8.40
CA SER A 18 10.28 -4.06 8.20
C SER A 18 9.51 -5.38 8.16
N ASN A 19 10.11 -6.43 7.57
CA ASN A 19 9.50 -7.77 7.59
C ASN A 19 9.26 -8.28 9.02
N GLU A 20 10.11 -7.92 9.97
CA GLU A 20 9.96 -8.28 11.39
C GLU A 20 8.73 -7.58 12.00
N GLN A 21 8.56 -6.29 11.76
CA GLN A 21 7.37 -5.55 12.19
C GLN A 21 6.09 -6.12 11.58
N LEU A 22 6.12 -6.47 10.30
CA LEU A 22 4.96 -7.05 9.60
C LEU A 22 4.62 -8.47 10.06
N ALA A 23 5.60 -9.22 10.56
CA ALA A 23 5.36 -10.53 11.19
C ALA A 23 4.68 -10.41 12.56
N HIS A 24 4.76 -9.25 13.21
CA HIS A 24 4.21 -8.98 14.54
C HIS A 24 3.34 -7.72 14.53
N MET A 25 2.42 -7.61 13.58
CA MET A 25 1.58 -6.41 13.40
C MET A 25 0.78 -6.03 14.66
N ASP A 26 0.39 -7.01 15.48
CA ASP A 26 -0.33 -6.76 16.74
C ASP A 26 0.51 -6.00 17.78
N ALA A 27 1.85 -6.00 17.64
CA ALA A 27 2.74 -5.23 18.49
C ALA A 27 2.90 -3.76 18.03
N ILE A 28 2.40 -3.39 16.85
CA ILE A 28 2.48 -2.03 16.33
C ILE A 28 1.37 -1.19 16.95
N ASN A 29 1.73 -0.20 17.75
CA ASN A 29 0.78 0.76 18.30
C ASN A 29 0.50 1.89 17.30
N PHE A 30 -0.19 1.57 16.19
CA PHE A 30 -0.44 2.51 15.11
C PHE A 30 -1.30 3.71 15.56
N ASP A 31 -2.28 3.51 16.42
CA ASP A 31 -3.09 4.59 17.00
C ASP A 31 -2.23 5.60 17.79
N GLY A 32 -1.25 5.09 18.55
CA GLY A 32 -0.29 5.92 19.25
C GLY A 32 0.59 6.73 18.31
N GLU A 33 1.02 6.14 17.19
CA GLU A 33 1.79 6.84 16.16
C GLU A 33 0.97 7.96 15.49
N ILE A 34 -0.30 7.69 15.15
CA ILE A 34 -1.20 8.71 14.61
C ILE A 34 -1.34 9.89 15.56
N ARG A 35 -1.59 9.65 16.85
CA ARG A 35 -1.70 10.73 17.84
C ARG A 35 -0.41 11.55 17.98
N GLN A 36 0.75 10.90 17.99
CA GLN A 36 2.04 11.59 18.02
C GLN A 36 2.26 12.48 16.80
N ILE A 37 1.88 12.02 15.61
CA ILE A 37 1.96 12.81 14.37
C ILE A 37 1.03 14.01 14.45
N ILE A 38 -0.20 13.83 14.95
CA ILE A 38 -1.17 14.91 15.14
C ILE A 38 -0.67 15.94 16.15
N ASP A 39 -0.04 15.51 17.23
CA ASP A 39 0.53 16.45 18.21
C ASP A 39 1.73 17.18 17.63
N CYS A 40 2.61 16.50 16.92
CA CYS A 40 3.73 17.12 16.24
C CYS A 40 3.28 18.17 15.20
N LYS A 41 2.25 17.88 14.39
CA LYS A 41 1.75 18.83 13.38
C LYS A 41 1.29 20.14 13.98
N LYS A 42 0.66 20.12 15.19
CA LYS A 42 0.14 21.32 15.85
C LYS A 42 1.24 22.37 16.11
N GLU A 43 2.45 21.93 16.46
CA GLU A 43 3.59 22.83 16.64
C GLU A 43 3.96 23.55 15.34
N TYR A 44 3.95 22.80 14.21
CA TYR A 44 4.24 23.35 12.89
C TYR A 44 3.12 24.26 12.40
N GLU A 45 1.86 23.90 12.62
CA GLU A 45 0.70 24.74 12.30
C GLU A 45 0.77 26.10 13.01
N GLN A 46 1.08 26.09 14.32
CA GLN A 46 1.26 27.31 15.09
C GLN A 46 2.45 28.15 14.59
N ARG A 47 3.59 27.48 14.33
CA ARG A 47 4.82 28.16 13.92
C ARG A 47 4.70 28.82 12.55
N TYR A 48 4.00 28.16 11.61
CA TYR A 48 3.91 28.61 10.22
C TYR A 48 2.55 29.19 9.85
N GLN A 49 1.63 29.31 10.82
CA GLN A 49 0.26 29.82 10.62
C GLN A 49 -0.44 29.14 9.43
N LYS A 50 -0.29 27.81 9.34
CA LYS A 50 -0.78 27.00 8.24
C LYS A 50 -1.51 25.76 8.78
N ASN A 51 -2.68 25.45 8.23
CA ASN A 51 -3.35 24.18 8.49
C ASN A 51 -2.66 23.03 7.72
N ILE A 52 -2.38 21.91 8.38
CA ILE A 52 -1.74 20.71 7.83
C ILE A 52 -2.62 19.50 8.11
N PRO A 53 -3.60 19.18 7.23
CA PRO A 53 -4.46 18.02 7.43
C PRO A 53 -3.68 16.71 7.53
N VAL A 54 -4.12 15.80 8.40
CA VAL A 54 -3.63 14.43 8.54
C VAL A 54 -4.67 13.48 8.00
N ILE A 55 -4.27 12.67 7.03
CA ILE A 55 -5.08 11.64 6.37
C ILE A 55 -4.56 10.27 6.82
N VAL A 56 -5.42 9.43 7.35
CA VAL A 56 -5.05 8.05 7.74
C VAL A 56 -5.37 7.09 6.61
N ALA A 57 -4.44 6.20 6.30
CA ALA A 57 -4.53 5.20 5.24
C ALA A 57 -4.12 3.81 5.74
N GLY A 58 -4.51 2.78 4.99
CA GLY A 58 -4.12 1.40 5.26
C GLY A 58 -5.01 0.69 6.27
N GLY A 59 -5.85 -0.22 5.77
CA GLY A 59 -6.80 -0.99 6.57
C GLY A 59 -8.13 -0.28 6.81
N ILE A 60 -8.39 0.85 6.16
CA ILE A 60 -9.68 1.55 6.21
C ILE A 60 -10.60 0.92 5.16
N PHE A 61 -11.71 0.33 5.62
CA PHE A 61 -12.62 -0.39 4.75
C PHE A 61 -14.09 0.02 4.92
N ASP A 62 -14.55 0.23 6.14
CA ASP A 62 -15.95 0.54 6.46
C ASP A 62 -16.10 1.81 7.31
N GLN A 63 -17.36 2.11 7.67
CA GLN A 63 -17.68 3.29 8.48
C GLN A 63 -17.03 3.26 9.86
N LYS A 64 -16.81 2.08 10.46
CA LYS A 64 -16.19 1.97 11.78
C LYS A 64 -14.72 2.37 11.72
N ASP A 65 -14.02 1.92 10.68
CA ASP A 65 -12.63 2.29 10.46
C ASP A 65 -12.49 3.80 10.24
N ILE A 66 -13.41 4.38 9.44
CA ILE A 66 -13.44 5.84 9.20
C ILE A 66 -13.66 6.59 10.50
N SER A 67 -14.70 6.21 11.27
CA SER A 67 -15.01 6.85 12.54
C SER A 67 -13.84 6.74 13.52
N HIS A 68 -13.21 5.57 13.61
CA HIS A 68 -12.06 5.37 14.46
C HIS A 68 -10.89 6.31 14.10
N ALA A 69 -10.56 6.44 12.82
CA ALA A 69 -9.51 7.35 12.38
C ALA A 69 -9.82 8.82 12.72
N LEU A 70 -11.09 9.25 12.54
CA LEU A 70 -11.53 10.60 12.89
C LEU A 70 -11.52 10.83 14.40
N ASP A 71 -11.90 9.84 15.21
CA ASP A 71 -11.86 9.89 16.67
C ASP A 71 -10.42 9.98 17.23
N LEU A 72 -9.43 9.47 16.49
CA LEU A 72 -8.02 9.66 16.79
C LEU A 72 -7.55 11.10 16.51
N GLY A 73 -8.34 11.90 15.79
CA GLY A 73 -8.05 13.28 15.42
C GLY A 73 -7.54 13.45 13.98
N ALA A 74 -7.68 12.44 13.13
CA ALA A 74 -7.39 12.60 11.70
C ALA A 74 -8.40 13.55 11.05
N ASP A 75 -7.96 14.29 10.03
CA ASP A 75 -8.82 15.19 9.25
C ASP A 75 -9.52 14.45 8.10
N GLY A 76 -9.09 13.23 7.76
CA GLY A 76 -9.69 12.40 6.74
C GLY A 76 -9.06 11.02 6.62
N VAL A 77 -9.51 10.23 5.66
CA VAL A 77 -9.03 8.88 5.40
C VAL A 77 -8.76 8.66 3.91
N GLN A 78 -7.85 7.72 3.61
CA GLN A 78 -7.61 7.22 2.25
C GLN A 78 -8.04 5.76 2.17
N ILE A 79 -8.91 5.46 1.20
CA ILE A 79 -9.45 4.12 0.96
C ILE A 79 -9.10 3.72 -0.48
N ALA A 80 -8.62 2.51 -0.68
CA ALA A 80 -8.27 2.00 -2.00
C ALA A 80 -9.02 0.69 -2.36
N SER A 81 -8.77 -0.40 -1.62
CA SER A 81 -9.22 -1.76 -2.01
C SER A 81 -10.73 -1.86 -2.22
N ARG A 82 -11.53 -1.13 -1.44
CA ARG A 82 -12.99 -1.12 -1.58
C ARG A 82 -13.45 -0.57 -2.93
N PHE A 83 -12.73 0.40 -3.48
CA PHE A 83 -13.08 1.04 -4.76
C PHE A 83 -12.54 0.29 -5.98
N VAL A 84 -11.66 -0.70 -5.81
CA VAL A 84 -11.19 -1.54 -6.91
C VAL A 84 -12.32 -2.33 -7.55
N ALA A 85 -13.26 -2.83 -6.74
CA ALA A 85 -14.38 -3.67 -7.18
C ALA A 85 -15.62 -2.87 -7.62
N THR A 86 -15.48 -1.57 -7.89
CA THR A 86 -16.60 -0.72 -8.33
C THR A 86 -16.67 -0.61 -9.86
N GLU A 87 -17.81 -0.16 -10.37
CA GLU A 87 -18.00 0.09 -11.81
C GLU A 87 -17.12 1.23 -12.31
N GLU A 88 -16.84 2.23 -11.46
CA GLU A 88 -16.01 3.40 -11.78
C GLU A 88 -14.52 3.06 -11.91
N CYS A 89 -14.08 1.92 -11.37
CA CYS A 89 -12.71 1.45 -11.57
C CYS A 89 -12.52 0.95 -12.98
N ASP A 90 -11.57 1.52 -13.71
CA ASP A 90 -11.26 1.19 -15.12
C ASP A 90 -10.29 0.01 -15.29
N ALA A 91 -9.94 -0.70 -14.20
CA ALA A 91 -9.19 -1.95 -14.28
C ALA A 91 -10.04 -3.05 -14.95
N SER A 92 -9.36 -4.06 -15.50
CA SER A 92 -10.05 -5.19 -16.12
C SER A 92 -10.94 -5.95 -15.12
N GLU A 93 -11.99 -6.59 -15.61
CA GLU A 93 -12.88 -7.42 -14.78
C GLU A 93 -12.09 -8.51 -14.04
N ALA A 94 -11.11 -9.17 -14.69
CA ALA A 94 -10.28 -10.17 -14.04
C ALA A 94 -9.50 -9.61 -12.83
N TYR A 95 -9.07 -8.34 -12.90
CA TYR A 95 -8.42 -7.68 -11.76
C TYR A 95 -9.41 -7.42 -10.62
N LYS A 96 -10.63 -6.94 -10.93
CA LYS A 96 -11.70 -6.70 -9.95
C LYS A 96 -12.13 -8.00 -9.27
N GLU A 97 -12.35 -9.05 -10.06
CA GLU A 97 -12.72 -10.39 -9.57
C GLU A 97 -11.66 -10.98 -8.63
N ALA A 98 -10.36 -10.73 -8.89
CA ALA A 98 -9.32 -11.14 -7.98
C ALA A 98 -9.44 -10.52 -6.58
N TYR A 99 -9.94 -9.28 -6.48
CA TYR A 99 -10.22 -8.64 -5.19
C TYR A 99 -11.52 -9.14 -4.55
N ILE A 100 -12.57 -9.38 -5.36
CA ILE A 100 -13.88 -9.84 -4.87
C ILE A 100 -13.77 -11.23 -4.25
N HIS A 101 -12.98 -12.11 -4.87
CA HIS A 101 -12.81 -13.50 -4.43
C HIS A 101 -11.64 -13.72 -3.46
N ALA A 102 -10.88 -12.66 -3.14
CA ALA A 102 -9.77 -12.76 -2.21
C ALA A 102 -10.25 -13.03 -0.77
N SER A 103 -9.52 -13.89 -0.08
CA SER A 103 -9.59 -14.10 1.37
C SER A 103 -8.27 -13.71 2.04
N GLU A 104 -8.21 -13.70 3.36
CA GLU A 104 -6.97 -13.43 4.09
C GLU A 104 -5.83 -14.38 3.70
N GLU A 105 -6.14 -15.62 3.38
CA GLU A 105 -5.16 -16.63 2.95
C GLU A 105 -4.51 -16.31 1.61
N ASN A 106 -5.15 -15.44 0.81
CA ASN A 106 -4.62 -14.98 -0.47
C ASN A 106 -3.69 -13.77 -0.32
N ILE A 107 -3.63 -13.16 0.88
CA ILE A 107 -2.81 -11.97 1.14
C ILE A 107 -1.44 -12.42 1.64
N GLU A 108 -0.38 -11.93 1.00
CA GLU A 108 0.97 -12.23 1.42
C GLU A 108 1.91 -11.02 1.33
N ILE A 109 2.97 -11.08 2.12
CA ILE A 109 4.07 -10.09 2.04
C ILE A 109 5.12 -10.63 1.06
N ILE A 110 5.41 -9.83 0.05
CA ILE A 110 6.40 -10.14 -0.97
C ILE A 110 7.58 -9.18 -0.89
N GLN A 111 8.74 -9.63 -1.37
CA GLN A 111 9.88 -8.74 -1.55
C GLN A 111 9.76 -8.01 -2.90
N SER A 112 9.51 -6.71 -2.83
CA SER A 112 9.43 -5.89 -4.04
C SER A 112 10.82 -5.60 -4.64
N PRO A 113 10.90 -5.44 -5.98
CA PRO A 113 12.14 -5.02 -6.66
C PRO A 113 12.66 -3.66 -6.22
N VAL A 114 11.85 -2.85 -5.56
CA VAL A 114 12.24 -1.52 -5.04
C VAL A 114 12.90 -1.59 -3.66
N GLY A 115 13.06 -2.80 -3.09
CA GLY A 115 13.77 -3.00 -1.82
C GLY A 115 12.89 -2.88 -0.57
N MET A 116 11.59 -2.74 -0.73
CA MET A 116 10.61 -2.68 0.37
C MET A 116 9.75 -3.94 0.39
N PRO A 117 9.24 -4.36 1.57
CA PRO A 117 8.14 -5.32 1.62
C PRO A 117 6.92 -4.79 0.90
N GLY A 118 6.16 -5.66 0.26
CA GLY A 118 4.90 -5.29 -0.39
C GLY A 118 3.81 -6.28 -0.04
N ARG A 119 2.59 -5.79 0.20
CA ARG A 119 1.41 -6.65 0.36
C ARG A 119 0.75 -6.86 -0.98
N ALA A 120 0.53 -8.10 -1.35
CA ALA A 120 -0.08 -8.48 -2.61
C ALA A 120 -1.07 -9.63 -2.45
N LEU A 121 -2.00 -9.75 -3.39
CA LEU A 121 -2.78 -10.97 -3.57
C LEU A 121 -1.92 -12.03 -4.25
N ARG A 122 -1.90 -13.23 -3.66
CA ARG A 122 -1.20 -14.37 -4.25
C ARG A 122 -1.84 -14.76 -5.57
N ASN A 123 -1.01 -14.88 -6.59
CA ASN A 123 -1.41 -15.28 -7.93
C ASN A 123 -0.28 -16.04 -8.65
N LYS A 124 -0.54 -16.49 -9.87
CA LYS A 124 0.44 -17.22 -10.68
C LYS A 124 1.73 -16.45 -10.94
N PHE A 125 1.64 -15.11 -11.05
CA PHE A 125 2.83 -14.27 -11.24
C PHE A 125 3.70 -14.30 -9.99
N ILE A 126 3.13 -14.10 -8.80
CA ILE A 126 3.85 -14.15 -7.52
C ILE A 126 4.50 -15.52 -7.30
N ASP A 127 3.77 -16.61 -7.57
CA ASP A 127 4.32 -17.96 -7.48
C ASP A 127 5.51 -18.19 -8.44
N ARG A 128 5.47 -17.63 -9.65
CA ARG A 128 6.60 -17.67 -10.59
C ARG A 128 7.81 -16.90 -10.09
N VAL A 129 7.60 -15.68 -9.59
CA VAL A 129 8.68 -14.82 -9.07
C VAL A 129 9.37 -15.46 -7.88
N LYS A 130 8.63 -16.16 -7.01
CA LYS A 130 9.20 -16.89 -5.88
C LYS A 130 10.11 -18.05 -6.31
N ARG A 131 9.82 -18.68 -7.45
CA ARG A 131 10.59 -19.82 -7.98
C ARG A 131 11.82 -19.41 -8.75
N ALA A 132 11.73 -18.32 -9.51
CA ALA A 132 12.82 -17.87 -10.36
C ALA A 132 12.69 -16.39 -10.72
N LYS A 133 13.84 -15.78 -10.97
CA LYS A 133 13.90 -14.42 -11.51
C LYS A 133 13.27 -14.38 -12.92
N LEU A 134 12.42 -13.39 -13.16
CA LEU A 134 11.81 -13.15 -14.45
C LEU A 134 12.64 -12.12 -15.25
N PRO A 135 13.07 -12.42 -16.47
CA PRO A 135 13.90 -11.51 -17.25
C PRO A 135 13.16 -10.21 -17.61
N VAL A 136 13.80 -9.09 -17.39
CA VAL A 136 13.28 -7.78 -17.78
C VAL A 136 13.55 -7.57 -19.28
N ARG A 137 12.54 -7.82 -20.12
CA ARG A 137 12.66 -7.69 -21.59
C ARG A 137 12.67 -6.23 -22.07
N LYS A 138 11.96 -5.33 -21.35
CA LYS A 138 11.86 -3.91 -21.66
C LYS A 138 11.99 -3.12 -20.35
N CYS A 139 12.94 -2.18 -20.31
CA CYS A 139 13.08 -1.24 -19.20
C CYS A 139 12.28 0.03 -19.51
N TYR A 140 11.52 0.52 -18.52
CA TYR A 140 10.73 1.74 -18.60
C TYR A 140 11.45 2.95 -17.96
N ASN A 141 12.67 2.76 -17.44
CA ASN A 141 13.44 3.79 -16.71
C ASN A 141 12.63 4.49 -15.62
N CYS A 142 11.74 3.73 -14.95
CA CYS A 142 10.80 4.25 -13.95
C CYS A 142 11.45 4.55 -12.60
N LEU A 143 12.61 3.97 -12.31
CA LEU A 143 13.35 4.10 -11.05
C LEU A 143 14.83 4.32 -11.34
N GLU A 144 15.39 5.42 -10.84
CA GLU A 144 16.78 5.82 -11.07
C GLU A 144 17.80 4.74 -10.62
N LYS A 145 17.58 4.13 -9.45
CA LYS A 145 18.47 3.12 -8.88
C LYS A 145 18.15 1.68 -9.29
N CYS A 146 17.17 1.46 -10.17
CA CYS A 146 16.82 0.13 -10.63
C CYS A 146 17.88 -0.42 -11.60
N ASN A 147 18.36 -1.63 -11.32
CA ASN A 147 19.20 -2.37 -12.26
C ASN A 147 18.39 -3.55 -12.85
N PRO A 148 17.94 -3.45 -14.13
CA PRO A 148 17.14 -4.48 -14.78
C PRO A 148 17.79 -5.87 -14.80
N ALA A 149 19.13 -5.91 -14.76
CA ALA A 149 19.88 -7.16 -14.72
C ALA A 149 19.88 -7.83 -13.34
N LYS A 150 19.59 -7.09 -12.26
CA LYS A 150 19.65 -7.61 -10.87
C LYS A 150 18.30 -7.84 -10.24
N VAL A 151 17.27 -7.06 -10.60
CA VAL A 151 15.92 -7.17 -9.98
C VAL A 151 15.25 -8.51 -10.30
N PRO A 152 14.40 -9.04 -9.40
CA PRO A 152 13.70 -10.30 -9.64
C PRO A 152 12.65 -10.21 -10.76
N TYR A 153 12.06 -9.03 -10.98
CA TYR A 153 11.11 -8.72 -12.05
C TYR A 153 10.97 -7.21 -12.24
N CYS A 154 10.32 -6.77 -13.32
CA CYS A 154 10.02 -5.36 -13.55
C CYS A 154 8.73 -4.97 -12.85
N ILE A 155 8.79 -4.09 -11.82
CA ILE A 155 7.61 -3.68 -11.06
C ILE A 155 6.58 -2.96 -11.93
N THR A 156 7.00 -2.03 -12.79
CA THR A 156 6.10 -1.30 -13.68
C THR A 156 5.36 -2.24 -14.63
N ARG A 157 6.07 -3.22 -15.19
CA ARG A 157 5.43 -4.22 -16.06
C ARG A 157 4.42 -5.07 -15.30
N ALA A 158 4.79 -5.54 -14.10
CA ALA A 158 3.91 -6.34 -13.27
C ALA A 158 2.61 -5.61 -12.92
N LEU A 159 2.70 -4.32 -12.54
CA LEU A 159 1.52 -3.51 -12.22
C LEU A 159 0.62 -3.28 -13.46
N ILE A 160 1.22 -2.99 -14.62
CA ILE A 160 0.47 -2.82 -15.87
C ILE A 160 -0.24 -4.10 -16.28
N ASP A 161 0.44 -5.24 -16.19
CA ASP A 161 -0.13 -6.54 -16.58
C ASP A 161 -1.23 -6.95 -15.61
N ALA A 162 -1.06 -6.72 -14.30
CA ALA A 162 -2.10 -7.00 -13.31
C ALA A 162 -3.40 -6.25 -13.60
N VAL A 163 -3.36 -4.92 -13.77
CA VAL A 163 -4.59 -4.14 -14.04
C VAL A 163 -5.24 -4.47 -15.38
N LYS A 164 -4.49 -5.08 -16.31
CA LYS A 164 -4.99 -5.60 -17.59
C LYS A 164 -5.57 -7.01 -17.51
N GLY A 165 -5.47 -7.67 -16.37
CA GLY A 165 -6.06 -8.96 -16.11
C GLY A 165 -5.10 -10.15 -16.11
N ASP A 166 -3.79 -9.94 -16.16
CA ASP A 166 -2.78 -10.99 -15.91
C ASP A 166 -2.60 -11.13 -14.38
N VAL A 167 -3.58 -11.77 -13.74
CA VAL A 167 -3.74 -11.94 -12.29
C VAL A 167 -3.73 -13.40 -11.87
#